data_baafd1383ea2f7a3ba89f621805fada7
#
_entry.id   baafd1383ea2f7a3ba89f621805fada7
#
_cell.length_a   1.000
_cell.length_b   1.000
_cell.length_c   1.000
_cell.angle_alpha   90.00
_cell.angle_beta   90.00
_cell.angle_gamma   90.00
#
_symmetry.space_group_name_H-M   'P 1'
#
loop_
_entity.id
_entity.type
_entity.pdbx_description
1 polymer ?
#
loop_
_entity_poly.entity_id
_entity_poly.type
_entity_poly.pdbx_seq_one_letter_code
_entity_poly.pdbx_strand_id
1 'polypeptide(L)'
;MRITMNEIAKLAGVSKATVSRVLNDSECGVGEQTRVRVKKIAEELGYSVEQTEKKNVSFTRYIALILPDITNPFFADLAKSVEQSLRRKGYSLVLANTDFSEDNEAAQIRELMVKRLEGILLVPSGIRAREEHDLPRRYQIPMVLMDRKLEGISDIPGVYSNNEYASVISCEHLIRQGARDIVFISGPLNVSTSIERFEGYKAVLAQHSIPFRPEMCRHGSYTVESGYNAVL
;
A
#
# COMPACT_ATOMS: atom_id res chain seq x y z
N MET A 1 10.62 -4.00 38.45
CA MET A 1 11.73 -3.00 38.38
C MET A 1 12.41 -3.20 37.04
N ARG A 2 12.66 -2.15 36.24
CA ARG A 2 13.16 -2.32 34.86
C ARG A 2 14.67 -2.22 34.84
N ILE A 3 15.34 -3.29 34.48
CA ILE A 3 16.80 -3.38 34.43
C ILE A 3 17.33 -2.55 33.26
N THR A 4 18.36 -1.76 33.51
CA THR A 4 19.00 -0.85 32.57
C THR A 4 20.45 -1.24 32.29
N MET A 5 21.00 -0.83 31.14
CA MET A 5 22.43 -1.01 30.85
C MET A 5 23.33 -0.38 31.88
N ASN A 6 22.88 0.67 32.60
CA ASN A 6 23.65 1.30 33.69
C ASN A 6 23.75 0.38 34.89
N GLU A 7 22.72 -0.39 35.23
CA GLU A 7 22.74 -1.37 36.32
C GLU A 7 23.68 -2.52 36.02
N ILE A 8 23.61 -3.04 34.74
CA ILE A 8 24.55 -4.08 34.30
C ILE A 8 25.98 -3.57 34.34
N ALA A 9 26.24 -2.33 33.89
CA ALA A 9 27.55 -1.71 33.92
C ALA A 9 28.10 -1.62 35.35
N LYS A 10 27.24 -1.20 36.30
CA LYS A 10 27.59 -1.11 37.72
C LYS A 10 27.92 -2.48 38.33
N LEU A 11 27.12 -3.50 38.05
CA LEU A 11 27.34 -4.87 38.54
C LEU A 11 28.56 -5.55 37.92
N ALA A 12 28.80 -5.29 36.64
CA ALA A 12 29.93 -5.84 35.88
C ALA A 12 31.24 -5.08 36.13
N GLY A 13 31.20 -3.92 36.81
CA GLY A 13 32.39 -3.09 37.05
C GLY A 13 32.99 -2.49 35.78
N VAL A 14 32.16 -2.14 34.79
CA VAL A 14 32.58 -1.60 33.49
C VAL A 14 31.76 -0.38 33.09
N SER A 15 32.18 0.32 32.03
CA SER A 15 31.41 1.46 31.53
C SER A 15 30.15 0.99 30.79
N LYS A 16 29.09 1.85 30.70
CA LYS A 16 27.91 1.62 29.89
C LYS A 16 28.28 1.35 28.42
N ALA A 17 29.30 2.03 27.89
CA ALA A 17 29.80 1.84 26.54
C ALA A 17 30.37 0.43 26.35
N THR A 18 31.05 -0.14 27.36
CA THR A 18 31.55 -1.50 27.37
C THR A 18 30.41 -2.52 27.36
N VAL A 19 29.38 -2.31 28.19
CA VAL A 19 28.17 -3.16 28.18
C VAL A 19 27.49 -3.13 26.81
N SER A 20 27.31 -1.95 26.23
CA SER A 20 26.70 -1.81 24.88
C SER A 20 27.51 -2.54 23.82
N ARG A 21 28.84 -2.47 23.82
CA ARG A 21 29.70 -3.18 22.88
C ARG A 21 29.58 -4.71 23.02
N VAL A 22 29.54 -5.21 24.26
CA VAL A 22 29.40 -6.64 24.51
C VAL A 22 28.05 -7.19 24.09
N LEU A 23 26.98 -6.48 24.40
CA LEU A 23 25.62 -6.93 24.14
C LEU A 23 25.24 -6.80 22.65
N ASN A 24 25.92 -5.91 21.90
CA ASN A 24 25.75 -5.77 20.45
C ASN A 24 26.79 -6.56 19.63
N ASP A 25 27.47 -7.53 20.26
CA ASP A 25 28.50 -8.40 19.64
C ASP A 25 29.58 -7.65 18.84
N SER A 26 29.89 -6.42 19.23
CA SER A 26 30.96 -5.63 18.61
C SER A 26 32.33 -6.24 18.96
N GLU A 27 33.10 -6.68 17.97
CA GLU A 27 34.37 -7.39 18.14
C GLU A 27 35.52 -6.51 18.68
N CYS A 28 35.39 -5.19 18.66
CA CYS A 28 36.47 -4.27 19.00
C CYS A 28 36.57 -3.92 20.49
N GLY A 29 37.71 -4.25 21.11
CA GLY A 29 38.24 -3.57 22.31
C GLY A 29 37.70 -4.04 23.67
N VAL A 30 37.07 -5.22 23.78
CA VAL A 30 36.63 -5.79 25.05
C VAL A 30 37.21 -7.18 25.24
N GLY A 31 37.97 -7.40 26.30
CA GLY A 31 38.57 -8.71 26.61
C GLY A 31 37.53 -9.78 26.91
N GLU A 32 37.84 -11.04 26.55
CA GLU A 32 36.92 -12.19 26.63
C GLU A 32 36.33 -12.40 28.03
N GLN A 33 37.13 -12.29 29.08
CA GLN A 33 36.64 -12.41 30.46
C GLN A 33 35.59 -11.35 30.82
N THR A 34 35.76 -10.15 30.33
CA THR A 34 34.78 -9.06 30.52
C THR A 34 33.50 -9.33 29.74
N ARG A 35 33.64 -9.89 28.52
CA ARG A 35 32.51 -10.27 27.66
C ARG A 35 31.65 -11.34 28.31
N VAL A 36 32.27 -12.40 28.83
CA VAL A 36 31.55 -13.49 29.53
C VAL A 36 30.85 -12.96 30.77
N ARG A 37 31.54 -12.13 31.58
CA ARG A 37 30.98 -11.57 32.79
C ARG A 37 29.76 -10.68 32.53
N VAL A 38 29.83 -9.81 31.53
CA VAL A 38 28.69 -8.92 31.17
C VAL A 38 27.50 -9.71 30.62
N LYS A 39 27.74 -10.73 29.73
CA LYS A 39 26.69 -11.59 29.23
C LYS A 39 26.00 -12.37 30.35
N LYS A 40 26.73 -12.93 31.27
CA LYS A 40 26.20 -13.68 32.43
C LYS A 40 25.33 -12.79 33.33
N ILE A 41 25.77 -11.60 33.67
CA ILE A 41 24.99 -10.65 34.50
C ILE A 41 23.71 -10.21 33.74
N ALA A 42 23.80 -9.97 32.46
CA ALA A 42 22.60 -9.61 31.64
C ALA A 42 21.59 -10.73 31.65
N GLU A 43 22.04 -11.98 31.52
CA GLU A 43 21.17 -13.18 31.53
C GLU A 43 20.51 -13.41 32.90
N GLU A 44 21.32 -13.34 34.00
CA GLU A 44 20.81 -13.50 35.37
C GLU A 44 19.78 -12.43 35.75
N LEU A 45 19.90 -11.24 35.18
CA LEU A 45 18.95 -10.15 35.37
C LEU A 45 17.77 -10.20 34.40
N GLY A 46 17.72 -11.15 33.46
CA GLY A 46 16.68 -11.23 32.42
C GLY A 46 16.72 -10.06 31.43
N TYR A 47 17.92 -9.45 31.27
CA TYR A 47 18.09 -8.34 30.32
C TYR A 47 18.31 -8.88 28.92
N SER A 48 17.32 -8.68 28.04
CA SER A 48 17.40 -9.00 26.63
C SER A 48 17.62 -7.72 25.81
N VAL A 49 18.62 -7.72 24.93
CA VAL A 49 18.89 -6.61 23.98
C VAL A 49 17.68 -6.35 23.10
N GLU A 50 16.93 -7.41 22.73
CA GLU A 50 15.69 -7.33 21.97
C GLU A 50 14.60 -6.48 22.65
N GLN A 51 14.57 -6.43 24.01
CA GLN A 51 13.63 -5.58 24.75
C GLN A 51 14.02 -4.11 24.74
N THR A 52 15.31 -3.80 24.52
CA THR A 52 15.81 -2.42 24.48
C THR A 52 15.75 -1.86 23.07
N GLU A 53 15.91 -2.70 22.05
CA GLU A 53 15.68 -2.33 20.64
C GLU A 53 14.21 -2.01 20.37
N LYS A 54 13.27 -2.66 21.08
CA LYS A 54 11.83 -2.29 21.01
C LYS A 54 11.50 -0.88 21.50
N LYS A 55 12.42 -0.18 22.19
CA LYS A 55 12.25 1.23 22.60
C LYS A 55 12.98 2.26 21.75
N ASN A 56 14.01 1.86 21.03
CA ASN A 56 14.51 2.59 19.88
C ASN A 56 13.83 2.02 18.62
N VAL A 57 12.49 2.05 18.57
CA VAL A 57 11.78 2.01 17.30
C VAL A 57 12.22 3.30 16.60
N SER A 58 13.36 3.25 15.94
CA SER A 58 13.65 4.13 14.82
C SER A 58 12.44 3.92 13.91
N PHE A 59 11.53 4.89 13.92
CA PHE A 59 10.43 4.92 12.95
C PHE A 59 11.10 4.66 11.62
N THR A 60 10.76 3.56 10.98
CA THR A 60 11.39 3.15 9.72
C THR A 60 11.10 4.15 8.62
N ARG A 61 10.07 4.98 8.84
CA ARG A 61 9.59 6.01 7.93
C ARG A 61 9.33 5.49 6.52
N TYR A 62 8.94 4.20 6.42
CA TYR A 62 8.56 3.60 5.15
C TYR A 62 7.04 3.49 5.06
N ILE A 63 6.50 3.96 3.95
CA ILE A 63 5.11 3.74 3.52
C ILE A 63 5.15 2.89 2.26
N ALA A 64 4.37 1.83 2.20
CA ALA A 64 4.22 1.05 0.99
C ALA A 64 3.11 1.64 0.09
N LEU A 65 3.34 1.63 -1.22
CA LEU A 65 2.33 1.82 -2.24
C LEU A 65 2.25 0.55 -3.08
N ILE A 66 1.10 -0.12 -2.99
CA ILE A 66 0.79 -1.29 -3.80
C ILE A 66 -0.12 -0.81 -4.93
N LEU A 67 0.26 -1.08 -6.18
CA LEU A 67 -0.47 -0.64 -7.36
C LEU A 67 -0.50 -1.70 -8.46
N PRO A 68 -1.49 -1.64 -9.38
CA PRO A 68 -1.69 -2.67 -10.39
C PRO A 68 -0.62 -2.73 -11.47
N ASP A 69 -0.14 -1.56 -11.96
CA ASP A 69 0.79 -1.53 -13.10
C ASP A 69 1.54 -0.20 -13.16
N ILE A 70 2.82 -0.24 -12.84
CA ILE A 70 3.70 0.96 -12.88
C ILE A 70 3.97 1.43 -14.30
N THR A 71 3.72 0.63 -15.32
CA THR A 71 3.91 1.03 -16.72
C THR A 71 2.76 1.87 -17.25
N ASN A 72 1.60 1.81 -16.59
CA ASN A 72 0.48 2.68 -16.88
C ASN A 72 0.79 4.11 -16.41
N PRO A 73 0.76 5.13 -17.30
CA PRO A 73 1.11 6.52 -16.96
C PRO A 73 0.34 7.08 -15.76
N PHE A 74 -0.93 6.69 -15.58
CA PHE A 74 -1.73 7.11 -14.43
C PHE A 74 -1.12 6.66 -13.11
N PHE A 75 -0.73 5.39 -12.99
CA PHE A 75 -0.14 4.87 -11.76
C PHE A 75 1.29 5.35 -11.56
N ALA A 76 2.05 5.57 -12.64
CA ALA A 76 3.37 6.17 -12.57
C ALA A 76 3.32 7.61 -12.01
N ASP A 77 2.39 8.43 -12.49
CA ASP A 77 2.18 9.79 -11.99
C ASP A 77 1.66 9.81 -10.54
N LEU A 78 0.77 8.86 -10.19
CA LEU A 78 0.30 8.67 -8.83
C LEU A 78 1.47 8.33 -7.90
N ALA A 79 2.30 7.35 -8.25
CA ALA A 79 3.46 6.93 -7.46
C ALA A 79 4.46 8.08 -7.26
N LYS A 80 4.74 8.86 -8.31
CA LYS A 80 5.59 10.04 -8.24
C LYS A 80 5.02 11.10 -7.29
N SER A 81 3.71 11.37 -7.37
CA SER A 81 3.05 12.36 -6.52
C SER A 81 3.03 11.94 -5.05
N VAL A 82 2.80 10.65 -4.79
CA VAL A 82 2.86 10.05 -3.46
C VAL A 82 4.29 10.14 -2.90
N GLU A 83 5.32 9.73 -3.69
CA GLU A 83 6.72 9.81 -3.28
C GLU A 83 7.12 11.23 -2.87
N GLN A 84 6.80 12.22 -3.71
CA GLN A 84 7.11 13.62 -3.42
C GLN A 84 6.43 14.11 -2.13
N SER A 85 5.19 13.69 -1.89
CA SER A 85 4.44 14.07 -0.70
C SER A 85 5.00 13.42 0.56
N LEU A 86 5.38 12.15 0.49
CA LEU A 86 6.01 11.40 1.57
C LEU A 86 7.39 11.95 1.91
N ARG A 87 8.21 12.24 0.90
CA ARG A 87 9.56 12.79 1.08
C ARG A 87 9.54 14.14 1.82
N ARG A 88 8.59 15.02 1.52
CA ARG A 88 8.41 16.30 2.26
C ARG A 88 8.10 16.09 3.75
N LYS A 89 7.55 14.94 4.11
CA LYS A 89 7.23 14.54 5.49
C LYS A 89 8.30 13.65 6.12
N GLY A 90 9.41 13.39 5.41
CA GLY A 90 10.51 12.56 5.86
C GLY A 90 10.24 11.06 5.78
N TYR A 91 9.28 10.63 4.96
CA TYR A 91 9.00 9.22 4.65
C TYR A 91 9.66 8.79 3.33
N SER A 92 9.99 7.51 3.25
CA SER A 92 10.42 6.84 2.03
C SER A 92 9.31 5.94 1.48
N LEU A 93 9.20 5.87 0.17
CA LEU A 93 8.23 5.02 -0.52
C LEU A 93 8.82 3.63 -0.80
N VAL A 94 8.06 2.58 -0.49
CA VAL A 94 8.28 1.22 -0.99
C VAL A 94 7.19 0.94 -2.02
N LEU A 95 7.59 0.67 -3.25
CA LEU A 95 6.66 0.37 -4.34
C LEU A 95 6.52 -1.13 -4.53
N ALA A 96 5.28 -1.61 -4.66
CA ALA A 96 4.95 -3.00 -5.00
C ALA A 96 4.01 -3.00 -6.21
N ASN A 97 4.38 -3.72 -7.27
CA ASN A 97 3.60 -3.87 -8.49
C ASN A 97 2.92 -5.23 -8.52
N THR A 98 1.62 -5.28 -8.84
CA THR A 98 0.83 -6.53 -8.76
C THR A 98 0.49 -7.12 -10.13
N ASP A 99 0.79 -6.42 -11.23
CA ASP A 99 0.47 -6.81 -12.61
C ASP A 99 -1.02 -7.15 -12.79
N PHE A 100 -1.91 -6.35 -12.19
CA PHE A 100 -3.38 -6.58 -12.17
C PHE A 100 -3.81 -7.91 -11.57
N SER A 101 -2.93 -8.62 -10.86
CA SER A 101 -3.20 -9.92 -10.24
C SER A 101 -3.58 -9.77 -8.78
N GLU A 102 -4.78 -10.24 -8.42
CA GLU A 102 -5.23 -10.30 -7.02
C GLU A 102 -4.38 -11.26 -6.18
N ASP A 103 -3.81 -12.31 -6.80
CA ASP A 103 -2.91 -13.24 -6.10
C ASP A 103 -1.55 -12.62 -5.80
N ASN A 104 -1.00 -11.83 -6.76
CA ASN A 104 0.21 -11.06 -6.53
C ASN A 104 -0.02 -9.99 -5.46
N GLU A 105 -1.17 -9.31 -5.47
CA GLU A 105 -1.54 -8.34 -4.45
C GLU A 105 -1.56 -8.97 -3.06
N ALA A 106 -2.24 -10.10 -2.90
CA ALA A 106 -2.27 -10.85 -1.66
C ALA A 106 -0.86 -11.28 -1.20
N ALA A 107 -0.01 -11.74 -2.13
CA ALA A 107 1.38 -12.09 -1.84
C ALA A 107 2.20 -10.89 -1.37
N GLN A 108 2.07 -9.74 -2.05
CA GLN A 108 2.75 -8.50 -1.68
C GLN A 108 2.30 -8.00 -0.30
N ILE A 109 0.99 -8.03 0.00
CA ILE A 109 0.50 -7.66 1.32
C ILE A 109 1.15 -8.56 2.39
N ARG A 110 1.12 -9.89 2.22
CA ARG A 110 1.76 -10.83 3.18
C ARG A 110 3.25 -10.56 3.37
N GLU A 111 3.99 -10.33 2.28
CA GLU A 111 5.42 -10.03 2.34
C GLU A 111 5.70 -8.71 3.08
N LEU A 112 4.86 -7.71 2.87
CA LEU A 112 5.01 -6.40 3.50
C LEU A 112 4.74 -6.41 5.01
N MET A 113 3.93 -7.37 5.52
CA MET A 113 3.63 -7.47 6.96
C MET A 113 4.86 -7.78 7.82
N VAL A 114 5.88 -8.45 7.27
CA VAL A 114 7.13 -8.73 7.99
C VAL A 114 8.13 -7.58 7.92
N LYS A 115 7.85 -6.58 7.08
CA LYS A 115 8.66 -5.35 6.96
C LYS A 115 8.12 -4.31 7.94
N ARG A 116 9.00 -3.51 8.53
CA ARG A 116 8.62 -2.45 9.46
C ARG A 116 8.06 -1.24 8.69
N LEU A 117 6.79 -1.31 8.28
CA LEU A 117 6.08 -0.21 7.61
C LEU A 117 5.28 0.61 8.62
N GLU A 118 5.14 1.90 8.35
CA GLU A 118 4.27 2.81 9.11
C GLU A 118 2.88 2.98 8.47
N GLY A 119 2.69 2.49 7.24
CA GLY A 119 1.40 2.52 6.55
C GLY A 119 1.45 1.91 5.17
N ILE A 120 0.28 1.64 4.63
CA ILE A 120 0.08 1.10 3.28
C ILE A 120 -0.93 1.96 2.53
N LEU A 121 -0.58 2.32 1.30
CA LEU A 121 -1.48 2.86 0.30
C LEU A 121 -1.75 1.75 -0.72
N LEU A 122 -3.00 1.39 -0.93
CA LEU A 122 -3.39 0.28 -1.81
C LEU A 122 -4.30 0.77 -2.93
N VAL A 123 -3.90 0.52 -4.17
CA VAL A 123 -4.78 0.55 -5.33
C VAL A 123 -5.18 -0.89 -5.65
N PRO A 124 -6.39 -1.34 -5.30
CA PRO A 124 -6.78 -2.74 -5.46
C PRO A 124 -6.72 -3.24 -6.91
N SER A 125 -6.24 -4.47 -7.09
CA SER A 125 -6.20 -5.15 -8.39
C SER A 125 -7.58 -5.65 -8.84
N GLY A 126 -8.44 -6.00 -7.88
CA GLY A 126 -9.83 -6.41 -8.09
C GLY A 126 -10.79 -5.67 -7.17
N ILE A 127 -12.09 -5.98 -7.31
CA ILE A 127 -13.15 -5.36 -6.50
C ILE A 127 -13.44 -6.12 -5.20
N ARG A 128 -13.15 -7.42 -5.15
CA ARG A 128 -13.49 -8.27 -4.01
C ARG A 128 -12.45 -8.18 -2.92
N ALA A 129 -12.92 -7.98 -1.69
CA ALA A 129 -12.05 -8.07 -0.52
C ALA A 129 -11.60 -9.52 -0.28
N ARG A 130 -10.36 -9.68 0.15
CA ARG A 130 -9.74 -10.97 0.54
C ARG A 130 -9.22 -10.87 1.96
N GLU A 131 -8.90 -12.01 2.58
CA GLU A 131 -8.39 -12.06 3.96
C GLU A 131 -7.12 -11.23 4.16
N GLU A 132 -6.29 -11.13 3.13
CA GLU A 132 -5.05 -10.36 3.16
C GLU A 132 -5.28 -8.87 3.38
N HIS A 133 -6.43 -8.32 2.96
CA HIS A 133 -6.76 -6.92 3.20
C HIS A 133 -7.01 -6.60 4.69
N ASP A 134 -7.29 -7.62 5.51
CA ASP A 134 -7.41 -7.47 6.97
C ASP A 134 -6.06 -7.61 7.71
N LEU A 135 -5.02 -8.13 7.06
CA LEU A 135 -3.69 -8.31 7.68
C LEU A 135 -3.10 -7.00 8.20
N PRO A 136 -3.09 -5.88 7.46
CA PRO A 136 -2.55 -4.63 7.99
C PRO A 136 -3.18 -4.22 9.32
N ARG A 137 -4.50 -4.37 9.46
CA ARG A 137 -5.20 -4.08 10.71
C ARG A 137 -4.75 -4.99 11.86
N ARG A 138 -4.58 -6.30 11.61
CA ARG A 138 -4.09 -7.26 12.60
C ARG A 138 -2.67 -6.93 13.07
N TYR A 139 -1.85 -6.39 12.17
CA TYR A 139 -0.49 -5.94 12.47
C TYR A 139 -0.41 -4.47 12.93
N GLN A 140 -1.56 -3.80 13.12
CA GLN A 140 -1.66 -2.39 13.50
C GLN A 140 -0.95 -1.43 12.53
N ILE A 141 -0.95 -1.76 11.25
CA ILE A 141 -0.43 -0.94 10.16
C ILE A 141 -1.61 -0.21 9.50
N PRO A 142 -1.67 1.13 9.53
CA PRO A 142 -2.72 1.88 8.84
C PRO A 142 -2.73 1.58 7.34
N MET A 143 -3.91 1.37 6.77
CA MET A 143 -4.08 1.22 5.32
C MET A 143 -5.10 2.22 4.79
N VAL A 144 -4.85 2.77 3.61
CA VAL A 144 -5.74 3.66 2.87
C VAL A 144 -5.89 3.14 1.45
N LEU A 145 -7.13 3.01 0.98
CA LEU A 145 -7.42 2.68 -0.41
C LEU A 145 -7.26 3.93 -1.28
N MET A 146 -6.77 3.74 -2.49
CA MET A 146 -6.61 4.80 -3.48
C MET A 146 -7.24 4.38 -4.81
N ASP A 147 -7.90 5.34 -5.47
CA ASP A 147 -8.52 5.18 -6.80
C ASP A 147 -9.66 4.15 -6.85
N ARG A 148 -9.46 2.96 -6.31
CA ARG A 148 -10.40 1.82 -6.40
C ARG A 148 -10.95 1.42 -5.04
N LYS A 149 -12.22 0.99 -5.03
CA LYS A 149 -12.92 0.50 -3.84
C LYS A 149 -12.84 -1.03 -3.77
N LEU A 150 -12.94 -1.56 -2.55
CA LEU A 150 -13.14 -2.98 -2.28
C LEU A 150 -14.57 -3.20 -1.77
N GLU A 151 -15.26 -4.21 -2.31
CA GLU A 151 -16.55 -4.65 -1.80
C GLU A 151 -16.36 -5.46 -0.51
N GLY A 152 -17.31 -5.30 0.41
CA GLY A 152 -17.31 -6.03 1.69
C GLY A 152 -16.42 -5.43 2.78
N ILE A 153 -15.70 -4.33 2.50
CA ILE A 153 -14.90 -3.57 3.47
C ILE A 153 -15.36 -2.13 3.48
N SER A 154 -15.84 -1.66 4.62
CA SER A 154 -16.30 -0.28 4.81
C SER A 154 -15.45 0.53 5.82
N ASP A 155 -14.60 -0.15 6.58
CA ASP A 155 -13.81 0.42 7.67
C ASP A 155 -12.39 0.87 7.23
N ILE A 156 -11.98 0.58 6.01
CA ILE A 156 -10.74 1.10 5.44
C ILE A 156 -11.01 2.44 4.75
N PRO A 157 -10.39 3.53 5.20
CA PRO A 157 -10.55 4.82 4.54
C PRO A 157 -9.99 4.80 3.12
N GLY A 158 -10.53 5.63 2.24
CA GLY A 158 -10.06 5.70 0.86
C GLY A 158 -10.19 7.08 0.23
N VAL A 159 -9.42 7.30 -0.82
CA VAL A 159 -9.44 8.50 -1.67
C VAL A 159 -9.80 8.10 -3.09
N TYR A 160 -10.91 8.60 -3.59
CA TYR A 160 -11.49 8.19 -4.85
C TYR A 160 -11.87 9.38 -5.72
N SER A 161 -11.81 9.20 -7.04
CA SER A 161 -12.45 10.09 -7.99
C SER A 161 -13.93 9.74 -8.13
N ASN A 162 -14.77 10.71 -8.46
CA ASN A 162 -16.16 10.44 -8.81
C ASN A 162 -16.24 9.95 -10.27
N ASN A 163 -16.01 8.65 -10.48
CA ASN A 163 -15.92 8.03 -11.79
C ASN A 163 -17.26 8.02 -12.54
N GLU A 164 -18.36 7.83 -11.82
CA GLU A 164 -19.71 7.90 -12.40
C GLU A 164 -19.97 9.28 -12.98
N TYR A 165 -19.76 10.33 -12.18
CA TYR A 165 -19.93 11.71 -12.62
C TYR A 165 -19.00 12.09 -13.79
N ALA A 166 -17.74 11.64 -13.75
CA ALA A 166 -16.79 11.86 -14.85
C ALA A 166 -17.28 11.26 -16.16
N SER A 167 -17.88 10.07 -16.11
CA SER A 167 -18.49 9.43 -17.30
C SER A 167 -19.72 10.20 -17.78
N VAL A 168 -20.59 10.62 -16.84
CA VAL A 168 -21.79 11.42 -17.17
C VAL A 168 -21.40 12.69 -17.93
N ILE A 169 -20.51 13.53 -17.38
CA ILE A 169 -20.14 14.80 -18.02
C ILE A 169 -19.46 14.61 -19.37
N SER A 170 -18.69 13.54 -19.55
CA SER A 170 -18.05 13.20 -20.82
C SER A 170 -19.09 12.84 -21.88
N CYS A 171 -20.02 11.96 -21.54
CA CYS A 171 -21.10 11.56 -22.46
C CYS A 171 -22.08 12.71 -22.74
N GLU A 172 -22.44 13.51 -21.73
CA GLU A 172 -23.26 14.71 -21.93
C GLU A 172 -22.62 15.69 -22.93
N HIS A 173 -21.29 15.86 -22.84
CA HIS A 173 -20.58 16.70 -23.79
C HIS A 173 -20.78 16.21 -25.23
N LEU A 174 -20.60 14.90 -25.48
CA LEU A 174 -20.82 14.31 -26.81
C LEU A 174 -22.26 14.48 -27.28
N ILE A 175 -23.23 14.25 -26.41
CA ILE A 175 -24.66 14.39 -26.73
C ILE A 175 -24.99 15.85 -27.07
N ARG A 176 -24.47 16.82 -26.37
CA ARG A 176 -24.63 18.26 -26.68
C ARG A 176 -24.01 18.65 -28.02
N GLN A 177 -22.95 17.95 -28.47
CA GLN A 177 -22.37 18.10 -29.80
C GLN A 177 -23.17 17.39 -30.90
N GLY A 178 -24.29 16.77 -30.58
CA GLY A 178 -25.19 16.08 -31.53
C GLY A 178 -24.95 14.58 -31.65
N ALA A 179 -23.97 13.99 -30.93
CA ALA A 179 -23.77 12.54 -31.00
C ALA A 179 -24.97 11.79 -30.42
N ARG A 180 -25.34 10.69 -31.12
CA ARG A 180 -26.40 9.74 -30.69
C ARG A 180 -25.87 8.31 -30.60
N ASP A 181 -24.87 8.01 -31.42
CA ASP A 181 -24.17 6.73 -31.42
C ASP A 181 -22.85 6.91 -30.69
N ILE A 182 -22.85 6.52 -29.43
CA ILE A 182 -21.67 6.69 -28.51
C ILE A 182 -21.18 5.30 -28.18
N VAL A 183 -19.97 4.97 -28.62
CA VAL A 183 -19.26 3.75 -28.20
C VAL A 183 -18.58 3.96 -26.89
N PHE A 184 -18.71 3.00 -25.97
CA PHE A 184 -18.06 3.00 -24.68
C PHE A 184 -17.02 1.87 -24.61
N ILE A 185 -15.75 2.22 -24.43
CA ILE A 185 -14.67 1.26 -24.22
C ILE A 185 -14.34 1.27 -22.73
N SER A 186 -14.77 0.24 -22.01
CA SER A 186 -14.53 0.14 -20.57
C SER A 186 -13.22 -0.55 -20.25
N GLY A 187 -12.73 -0.34 -19.03
CA GLY A 187 -11.75 -1.25 -18.42
C GLY A 187 -12.39 -2.56 -17.94
N PRO A 188 -11.63 -3.40 -17.21
CA PRO A 188 -12.13 -4.66 -16.66
C PRO A 188 -13.30 -4.44 -15.70
N LEU A 189 -14.35 -5.26 -15.80
CA LEU A 189 -15.55 -5.14 -14.96
C LEU A 189 -15.38 -5.75 -13.54
N ASN A 190 -14.18 -6.18 -13.20
CA ASN A 190 -13.83 -6.61 -11.85
C ASN A 190 -13.12 -5.51 -11.03
N VAL A 191 -13.17 -4.24 -11.47
CA VAL A 191 -12.67 -3.09 -10.72
C VAL A 191 -13.72 -1.99 -10.60
N SER A 192 -13.81 -1.35 -9.45
CA SER A 192 -14.85 -0.37 -9.13
C SER A 192 -14.90 0.81 -10.10
N THR A 193 -13.74 1.33 -10.52
CA THR A 193 -13.66 2.48 -11.44
C THR A 193 -14.29 2.20 -12.80
N SER A 194 -14.14 0.96 -13.33
CA SER A 194 -14.78 0.55 -14.60
C SER A 194 -16.29 0.45 -14.46
N ILE A 195 -16.74 -0.15 -13.36
CA ILE A 195 -18.17 -0.31 -13.05
C ILE A 195 -18.82 1.06 -12.92
N GLU A 196 -18.26 1.95 -12.09
CA GLU A 196 -18.79 3.29 -11.86
C GLU A 196 -18.90 4.10 -13.16
N ARG A 197 -17.86 4.06 -14.01
CA ARG A 197 -17.90 4.74 -15.33
C ARG A 197 -18.94 4.15 -16.25
N PHE A 198 -19.11 2.83 -16.25
CA PHE A 198 -20.09 2.16 -17.05
C PHE A 198 -21.53 2.48 -16.61
N GLU A 199 -21.77 2.53 -15.29
CA GLU A 199 -23.07 2.97 -14.76
C GLU A 199 -23.38 4.43 -15.12
N GLY A 200 -22.40 5.33 -15.02
CA GLY A 200 -22.55 6.72 -15.47
C GLY A 200 -22.89 6.84 -16.97
N TYR A 201 -22.24 6.04 -17.81
CA TYR A 201 -22.58 5.98 -19.23
C TYR A 201 -24.02 5.55 -19.46
N LYS A 202 -24.49 4.46 -18.83
CA LYS A 202 -25.88 4.00 -18.95
C LYS A 202 -26.88 5.03 -18.42
N ALA A 203 -26.58 5.65 -17.29
CA ALA A 203 -27.44 6.63 -16.66
C ALA A 203 -27.68 7.84 -17.59
N VAL A 204 -26.63 8.38 -18.21
CA VAL A 204 -26.77 9.55 -19.08
C VAL A 204 -27.50 9.22 -20.39
N LEU A 205 -27.29 8.04 -20.97
CA LEU A 205 -28.07 7.60 -22.13
C LEU A 205 -29.57 7.56 -21.80
N ALA A 206 -29.93 6.96 -20.67
CA ALA A 206 -31.31 6.89 -20.21
C ALA A 206 -31.91 8.29 -19.97
N GLN A 207 -31.17 9.20 -19.35
CA GLN A 207 -31.59 10.58 -19.11
C GLN A 207 -31.90 11.34 -20.42
N HIS A 208 -31.17 11.06 -21.49
CA HIS A 208 -31.37 11.68 -22.78
C HIS A 208 -32.26 10.85 -23.73
N SER A 209 -32.94 9.83 -23.23
CA SER A 209 -33.79 8.92 -24.03
C SER A 209 -33.06 8.27 -25.21
N ILE A 210 -31.77 8.01 -25.05
CA ILE A 210 -30.95 7.26 -26.00
C ILE A 210 -30.95 5.79 -25.56
N PRO A 211 -31.41 4.83 -26.40
CA PRO A 211 -31.45 3.44 -25.99
C PRO A 211 -30.05 2.88 -25.79
N PHE A 212 -29.84 2.20 -24.65
CA PHE A 212 -28.61 1.45 -24.42
C PHE A 212 -28.51 0.27 -25.37
N ARG A 213 -27.40 0.14 -26.06
CA ARG A 213 -27.11 -0.94 -27.02
C ARG A 213 -25.81 -1.67 -26.58
N PRO A 214 -25.91 -2.95 -26.15
CA PRO A 214 -24.74 -3.73 -25.72
C PRO A 214 -23.62 -3.78 -26.77
N GLU A 215 -23.96 -3.80 -28.06
CA GLU A 215 -23.02 -3.82 -29.19
C GLU A 215 -22.17 -2.54 -29.29
N MET A 216 -22.60 -1.45 -28.63
CA MET A 216 -21.83 -0.21 -28.51
C MET A 216 -20.85 -0.23 -27.31
N CYS A 217 -20.78 -1.33 -26.59
CA CYS A 217 -19.86 -1.48 -25.45
C CYS A 217 -18.76 -2.49 -25.80
N ARG A 218 -17.54 -2.10 -25.50
CA ARG A 218 -16.34 -2.95 -25.58
C ARG A 218 -15.68 -2.99 -24.22
N HIS A 219 -15.25 -4.18 -23.80
CA HIS A 219 -14.56 -4.37 -22.54
C HIS A 219 -13.08 -4.62 -22.78
N GLY A 220 -12.24 -3.87 -22.09
CA GLY A 220 -10.80 -3.91 -22.22
C GLY A 220 -10.07 -4.14 -20.90
N SER A 221 -8.74 -4.01 -20.92
CA SER A 221 -7.84 -4.27 -19.80
C SER A 221 -6.98 -3.07 -19.39
N TYR A 222 -7.33 -1.86 -19.76
CA TYR A 222 -6.53 -0.65 -19.54
C TYR A 222 -5.15 -0.65 -20.20
N THR A 223 -4.98 -1.43 -21.28
CA THR A 223 -3.76 -1.48 -22.09
C THR A 223 -3.96 -0.84 -23.45
N VAL A 224 -2.87 -0.36 -24.07
CA VAL A 224 -2.90 0.19 -25.43
C VAL A 224 -3.43 -0.83 -26.44
N GLU A 225 -2.95 -2.09 -26.32
CA GLU A 225 -3.38 -3.19 -27.19
C GLU A 225 -4.90 -3.45 -27.08
N SER A 226 -5.42 -3.46 -25.85
CA SER A 226 -6.85 -3.64 -25.61
C SER A 226 -7.68 -2.51 -26.23
N GLY A 227 -7.22 -1.26 -26.09
CA GLY A 227 -7.89 -0.11 -26.72
C GLY A 227 -7.87 -0.18 -28.24
N TYR A 228 -6.74 -0.57 -28.82
CA TYR A 228 -6.60 -0.75 -30.26
C TYR A 228 -7.56 -1.82 -30.79
N ASN A 229 -7.58 -3.00 -30.16
CA ASN A 229 -8.45 -4.11 -30.55
C ASN A 229 -9.95 -3.80 -30.37
N ALA A 230 -10.31 -2.91 -29.45
CA ALA A 230 -11.70 -2.53 -29.24
C ALA A 230 -12.27 -1.61 -30.35
N VAL A 231 -11.42 -1.01 -31.16
CA VAL A 231 -11.81 -0.07 -32.25
C VAL A 231 -11.82 -0.76 -33.61
N LEU A 232 -11.10 -1.89 -33.79
CA LEU A 232 -11.12 -2.72 -34.97
C LEU A 232 -12.40 -3.57 -35.04
#